data_e6a6115d9c9ad87fde48db05738e9cce
#
_entry.id   e6a6115d9c9ad87fde48db05738e9cce
#
_cell.length_a   1.000
_cell.length_b   1.000
_cell.length_c   1.000
_cell.angle_alpha   90.00
_cell.angle_beta   90.00
_cell.angle_gamma   90.00
#
_symmetry.space_group_name_H-M   'P 1'
#
loop_
_entity.id
_entity.type
_entity.pdbx_description
1 polymer ?
#
loop_
_entity_poly.entity_id
_entity_poly.type
_entity_poly.pdbx_seq_one_letter_code
_entity_poly.pdbx_strand_id
1 'polypeptide(L)'
;MKQLSKKQMWIFSVGQLGWSMLSGIISAWLVTFYLPTSNDLAQNGAIQYITPGLIIGGFLTVLGLITSLSRIFDAITDPLIASLSDRSKNKRGRRIPFMQYAAIPLAVSTVLLFCAPVPAQSGWNIAWIAIFIILFYLFMTMYCTPYNALISEFGQTQENRMFISTAISLTYFVGTMLAYTPFVLAGFLRESVGFAWSYRICFIILAVIAAICMLIPTFLLNEKDFVNAQPSNVNMFKSLVATFKNSDFRIFTLSDIMYWVGLTLFQTGLPFYVKVSMNISESFTMIFLGGLTVLSAIFYPIVSKLVKKFGKKKLTIAGFLGLALAYMIATLIGVLGTAENSGLLGIGVIPGVVFGVLICIIAAFPMALLGIIPQSIVADVAEADGITSGEKREGMFFAARTFAMKFGQSFAMLLFTSLAIIGSTQNANSNDITASTLGMTIVGIVAVVFCVFGAVILLFYNEKKVMKTIAKEELVKNELTLTEPIEQPAVAVEETTIISETKHHEE
;
A
#
# COMPACT_ATOMS: atom_id res chain seq x y z
N MET A 1 31.92 1.59 -6.78
CA MET A 1 30.65 2.21 -7.22
C MET A 1 30.45 3.53 -6.51
N LYS A 2 29.89 4.53 -7.17
CA LYS A 2 29.50 5.78 -6.51
C LYS A 2 28.30 5.51 -5.60
N GLN A 3 28.33 5.99 -4.37
CA GLN A 3 27.16 6.01 -3.50
C GLN A 3 26.30 7.22 -3.79
N LEU A 4 24.98 7.09 -3.63
CA LEU A 4 24.09 8.24 -3.77
C LEU A 4 24.35 9.24 -2.64
N SER A 5 24.43 10.52 -2.99
CA SER A 5 24.42 11.61 -2.02
C SER A 5 23.02 11.74 -1.38
N LYS A 6 22.94 12.35 -0.19
CA LYS A 6 21.64 12.61 0.49
C LYS A 6 20.66 13.38 -0.41
N LYS A 7 21.16 14.33 -1.23
CA LYS A 7 20.35 15.06 -2.22
C LYS A 7 19.77 14.12 -3.29
N GLN A 8 20.55 13.18 -3.80
CA GLN A 8 20.10 12.22 -4.82
C GLN A 8 19.09 11.22 -4.24
N MET A 9 19.24 10.81 -2.96
CA MET A 9 18.26 9.97 -2.27
C MET A 9 16.92 10.70 -2.11
N TRP A 10 16.90 11.99 -1.80
CA TRP A 10 15.69 12.80 -1.81
C TRP A 10 15.07 12.90 -3.19
N ILE A 11 15.88 13.16 -4.24
CA ILE A 11 15.42 13.17 -5.65
C ILE A 11 14.73 11.85 -5.99
N PHE A 12 15.32 10.71 -5.60
CA PHE A 12 14.70 9.40 -5.79
C PHE A 12 13.36 9.30 -5.05
N SER A 13 13.31 9.72 -3.78
CA SER A 13 12.12 9.62 -2.95
C SER A 13 10.95 10.49 -3.41
N VAL A 14 11.20 11.57 -4.17
CA VAL A 14 10.13 12.38 -4.79
C VAL A 14 9.28 11.57 -5.77
N GLY A 15 9.84 10.56 -6.43
CA GLY A 15 9.07 9.63 -7.27
C GLY A 15 7.98 8.89 -6.51
N GLN A 16 8.25 8.57 -5.24
CA GLN A 16 7.27 7.95 -4.32
C GLN A 16 6.05 8.86 -4.09
N LEU A 17 6.28 10.16 -3.89
CA LEU A 17 5.20 11.13 -3.70
C LEU A 17 4.24 11.12 -4.89
N GLY A 18 4.76 11.10 -6.11
CA GLY A 18 3.94 11.13 -7.33
C GLY A 18 3.04 9.90 -7.45
N TRP A 19 3.61 8.69 -7.38
CA TRP A 19 2.80 7.50 -7.57
C TRP A 19 1.88 7.20 -6.37
N SER A 20 2.27 7.56 -5.15
CA SER A 20 1.38 7.41 -3.98
C SER A 20 0.18 8.36 -4.05
N MET A 21 0.35 9.54 -4.61
CA MET A 21 -0.75 10.48 -4.89
C MET A 21 -1.76 9.88 -5.89
N LEU A 22 -1.29 9.34 -7.02
CA LEU A 22 -2.18 8.72 -8.01
C LEU A 22 -2.88 7.46 -7.47
N SER A 23 -2.16 6.61 -6.75
CA SER A 23 -2.74 5.46 -6.08
C SER A 23 -3.78 5.86 -5.03
N GLY A 24 -3.49 6.91 -4.27
CA GLY A 24 -4.41 7.49 -3.30
C GLY A 24 -5.70 8.02 -3.94
N ILE A 25 -5.61 8.70 -5.10
CA ILE A 25 -6.78 9.14 -5.85
C ILE A 25 -7.69 7.95 -6.20
N ILE A 26 -7.13 6.87 -6.73
CA ILE A 26 -7.94 5.69 -7.07
C ILE A 26 -8.57 5.07 -5.82
N SER A 27 -7.80 4.92 -4.74
CA SER A 27 -8.29 4.30 -3.51
C SER A 27 -9.40 5.09 -2.83
N ALA A 28 -9.30 6.42 -2.83
CA ALA A 28 -10.27 7.30 -2.17
C ALA A 28 -11.50 7.59 -3.04
N TRP A 29 -11.29 7.75 -4.36
CA TRP A 29 -12.28 8.41 -5.21
C TRP A 29 -12.98 7.49 -6.20
N LEU A 30 -12.40 6.34 -6.56
CA LEU A 30 -12.98 5.48 -7.60
C LEU A 30 -14.41 5.07 -7.24
N VAL A 31 -14.61 4.53 -6.04
CA VAL A 31 -15.94 4.12 -5.59
C VAL A 31 -16.80 5.33 -5.26
N THR A 32 -16.24 6.33 -4.57
CA THR A 32 -16.96 7.54 -4.16
C THR A 32 -17.50 8.33 -5.34
N PHE A 33 -16.75 8.41 -6.44
CA PHE A 33 -17.16 9.15 -7.64
C PHE A 33 -18.23 8.40 -8.46
N TYR A 34 -18.13 7.07 -8.57
CA TYR A 34 -19.03 6.26 -9.38
C TYR A 34 -20.22 5.68 -8.61
N LEU A 35 -20.18 5.74 -7.27
CA LEU A 35 -21.29 5.41 -6.39
C LEU A 35 -21.64 6.64 -5.52
N PRO A 36 -22.24 7.70 -6.11
CA PRO A 36 -22.59 8.91 -5.36
C PRO A 36 -23.65 8.59 -4.30
N THR A 37 -23.66 9.37 -3.22
CA THR A 37 -24.67 9.24 -2.17
C THR A 37 -26.02 9.85 -2.63
N SER A 38 -27.12 9.48 -1.95
CA SER A 38 -28.45 10.06 -2.23
C SER A 38 -28.45 11.59 -2.12
N ASN A 39 -27.69 12.13 -1.18
CA ASN A 39 -27.54 13.56 -1.00
C ASN A 39 -26.76 14.22 -2.15
N ASP A 40 -25.71 13.55 -2.68
CA ASP A 40 -24.96 14.05 -3.82
C ASP A 40 -25.85 14.12 -5.08
N LEU A 41 -26.72 13.13 -5.30
CA LEU A 41 -27.68 13.11 -6.41
C LEU A 41 -28.76 14.20 -6.27
N ALA A 42 -29.34 14.35 -5.07
CA ALA A 42 -30.46 15.24 -4.84
C ALA A 42 -30.06 16.71 -4.74
N GLN A 43 -28.93 17.03 -4.09
CA GLN A 43 -28.56 18.41 -3.73
C GLN A 43 -27.32 18.92 -4.47
N ASN A 44 -26.40 18.03 -4.83
CA ASN A 44 -25.09 18.43 -5.37
C ASN A 44 -24.99 18.30 -6.90
N GLY A 45 -26.01 17.84 -7.59
CA GLY A 45 -25.99 17.65 -9.04
C GLY A 45 -25.02 16.55 -9.50
N ALA A 46 -24.77 15.54 -8.65
CA ALA A 46 -24.00 14.37 -9.05
C ALA A 46 -24.74 13.58 -10.14
N ILE A 47 -23.98 12.90 -10.99
CA ILE A 47 -24.51 12.03 -12.04
C ILE A 47 -24.10 10.61 -11.74
N GLN A 48 -25.03 9.67 -11.84
CA GLN A 48 -24.73 8.26 -11.77
C GLN A 48 -24.33 7.76 -13.17
N TYR A 49 -23.05 7.52 -13.39
CA TYR A 49 -22.49 7.14 -14.69
C TYR A 49 -22.67 5.66 -15.05
N ILE A 50 -22.79 4.80 -14.03
CA ILE A 50 -22.92 3.35 -14.18
C ILE A 50 -24.09 2.85 -13.34
N THR A 51 -24.72 1.77 -13.78
CA THR A 51 -25.72 1.08 -12.97
C THR A 51 -25.03 0.32 -11.84
N PRO A 52 -25.21 0.67 -10.57
CA PRO A 52 -24.54 -0.01 -9.46
C PRO A 52 -25.23 -1.33 -9.08
N GLY A 53 -26.25 -1.75 -9.82
CA GLY A 53 -27.11 -2.87 -9.50
C GLY A 53 -26.39 -4.19 -9.27
N LEU A 54 -27.02 -5.07 -8.50
CA LEU A 54 -26.59 -6.45 -8.23
C LEU A 54 -26.84 -7.33 -9.47
N ILE A 55 -25.82 -7.48 -10.31
CA ILE A 55 -25.97 -8.07 -11.66
C ILE A 55 -25.70 -9.57 -11.66
N ILE A 56 -24.70 -10.05 -10.89
CA ILE A 56 -24.29 -11.45 -10.89
C ILE A 56 -24.72 -12.12 -9.60
N GLY A 57 -25.58 -13.14 -9.70
CA GLY A 57 -26.06 -13.89 -8.56
C GLY A 57 -26.84 -13.08 -7.52
N GLY A 58 -27.27 -11.85 -7.85
CA GLY A 58 -28.01 -10.98 -6.94
C GLY A 58 -27.15 -10.35 -5.82
N PHE A 59 -25.81 -10.39 -5.90
CA PHE A 59 -24.94 -9.84 -4.86
C PHE A 59 -23.65 -9.17 -5.38
N LEU A 60 -23.33 -9.25 -6.67
CA LEU A 60 -22.14 -8.61 -7.25
C LEU A 60 -22.51 -7.35 -8.03
N THR A 61 -21.79 -6.26 -7.78
CA THR A 61 -21.94 -5.00 -8.55
C THR A 61 -20.95 -4.95 -9.71
N VAL A 62 -21.33 -4.22 -10.77
CA VAL A 62 -20.44 -3.97 -11.93
C VAL A 62 -19.14 -3.30 -11.49
N LEU A 63 -19.24 -2.28 -10.65
CA LEU A 63 -18.08 -1.53 -10.15
C LEU A 63 -17.16 -2.44 -9.32
N GLY A 64 -17.72 -3.26 -8.44
CA GLY A 64 -16.98 -4.23 -7.65
C GLY A 64 -16.25 -5.26 -8.50
N LEU A 65 -16.92 -5.75 -9.54
CA LEU A 65 -16.30 -6.72 -10.45
C LEU A 65 -15.13 -6.10 -11.23
N ILE A 66 -15.31 -4.90 -11.80
CA ILE A 66 -14.27 -4.19 -12.54
C ILE A 66 -13.05 -3.91 -11.63
N THR A 67 -13.29 -3.37 -10.44
CA THR A 67 -12.20 -3.02 -9.51
C THR A 67 -11.48 -4.27 -9.00
N SER A 68 -12.22 -5.33 -8.70
CA SER A 68 -11.65 -6.60 -8.25
C SER A 68 -10.79 -7.26 -9.34
N LEU A 69 -11.31 -7.40 -10.56
CA LEU A 69 -10.57 -7.99 -11.68
C LEU A 69 -9.33 -7.18 -12.04
N SER A 70 -9.39 -5.85 -11.96
CA SER A 70 -8.25 -4.97 -12.22
C SER A 70 -7.12 -5.18 -11.21
N ARG A 71 -7.45 -5.41 -9.93
CA ARG A 71 -6.45 -5.72 -8.89
C ARG A 71 -5.81 -7.10 -9.09
N ILE A 72 -6.59 -8.09 -9.55
CA ILE A 72 -6.05 -9.41 -9.92
C ILE A 72 -5.10 -9.26 -11.12
N PHE A 73 -5.48 -8.47 -12.13
CA PHE A 73 -4.62 -8.15 -13.27
C PHE A 73 -3.31 -7.50 -12.81
N ASP A 74 -3.37 -6.52 -11.91
CA ASP A 74 -2.21 -5.87 -11.30
C ASP A 74 -1.29 -6.89 -10.60
N ALA A 75 -1.85 -7.83 -9.83
CA ALA A 75 -1.08 -8.87 -9.16
C ALA A 75 -0.34 -9.81 -10.14
N ILE A 76 -0.94 -10.09 -11.31
CA ILE A 76 -0.33 -10.92 -12.35
C ILE A 76 0.75 -10.14 -13.12
N THR A 77 0.54 -8.86 -13.37
CA THR A 77 1.49 -8.03 -14.13
C THR A 77 2.76 -7.70 -13.36
N ASP A 78 2.74 -7.69 -12.02
CA ASP A 78 3.92 -7.43 -11.18
C ASP A 78 5.13 -8.33 -11.53
N PRO A 79 5.03 -9.68 -11.52
CA PRO A 79 6.14 -10.54 -11.86
C PRO A 79 6.54 -10.44 -13.34
N LEU A 80 5.60 -10.13 -14.23
CA LEU A 80 5.91 -9.94 -15.65
C LEU A 80 6.78 -8.70 -15.86
N ILE A 81 6.38 -7.57 -15.30
CA ILE A 81 7.13 -6.31 -15.40
C ILE A 81 8.49 -6.40 -14.68
N ALA A 82 8.55 -7.06 -13.52
CA ALA A 82 9.81 -7.32 -12.83
C ALA A 82 10.78 -8.07 -13.74
N SER A 83 10.32 -9.17 -14.37
CA SER A 83 11.13 -9.96 -15.29
C SER A 83 11.56 -9.17 -16.53
N LEU A 84 10.65 -8.37 -17.12
CA LEU A 84 10.95 -7.55 -18.29
C LEU A 84 11.96 -6.44 -17.96
N SER A 85 11.80 -5.78 -16.83
CA SER A 85 12.72 -4.72 -16.39
C SER A 85 14.12 -5.28 -16.08
N ASP A 86 14.21 -6.43 -15.42
CA ASP A 86 15.49 -7.05 -15.06
C ASP A 86 16.28 -7.55 -16.29
N ARG A 87 15.61 -7.89 -17.40
CA ARG A 87 16.22 -8.31 -18.66
C ARG A 87 16.56 -7.14 -19.58
N SER A 88 16.16 -5.94 -19.27
CA SER A 88 16.36 -4.77 -20.13
C SER A 88 17.85 -4.45 -20.30
N LYS A 89 18.26 -4.16 -21.55
CA LYS A 89 19.63 -3.77 -21.95
C LYS A 89 19.73 -2.29 -22.32
N ASN A 90 18.85 -1.45 -21.83
CA ASN A 90 18.81 -0.03 -22.19
C ASN A 90 20.10 0.71 -21.76
N LYS A 91 20.50 1.71 -22.56
CA LYS A 91 21.71 2.52 -22.32
C LYS A 91 21.64 3.34 -21.02
N ARG A 92 20.46 3.70 -20.52
CA ARG A 92 20.24 4.49 -19.28
C ARG A 92 20.04 3.64 -18.02
N GLY A 93 20.10 2.32 -18.13
CA GLY A 93 19.85 1.38 -17.03
C GLY A 93 18.71 0.42 -17.35
N ARG A 94 18.46 -0.53 -16.45
CA ARG A 94 17.44 -1.56 -16.66
C ARG A 94 16.04 -1.06 -16.27
N ARG A 95 15.93 -0.28 -15.18
CA ARG A 95 14.69 0.05 -14.47
C ARG A 95 14.21 1.47 -14.72
N ILE A 96 15.10 2.46 -14.73
CA ILE A 96 14.74 3.88 -14.94
C ILE A 96 13.96 4.09 -16.25
N PRO A 97 14.27 3.46 -17.39
CA PRO A 97 13.49 3.65 -18.61
C PRO A 97 12.03 3.19 -18.48
N PHE A 98 11.75 2.08 -17.76
CA PHE A 98 10.38 1.64 -17.50
C PHE A 98 9.59 2.68 -16.70
N MET A 99 10.20 3.24 -15.65
CA MET A 99 9.61 4.30 -14.85
C MET A 99 9.32 5.55 -15.70
N GLN A 100 10.26 5.94 -16.55
CA GLN A 100 10.13 7.11 -17.42
C GLN A 100 8.96 6.97 -18.41
N TYR A 101 8.84 5.83 -19.08
CA TYR A 101 7.76 5.57 -20.03
C TYR A 101 6.40 5.41 -19.36
N ALA A 102 6.36 4.96 -18.11
CA ALA A 102 5.13 4.74 -17.37
C ALA A 102 4.55 6.02 -16.76
N ALA A 103 5.36 7.01 -16.38
CA ALA A 103 4.95 8.15 -15.57
C ALA A 103 3.81 8.98 -16.19
N ILE A 104 3.94 9.38 -17.47
CA ILE A 104 2.90 10.17 -18.15
C ILE A 104 1.64 9.33 -18.44
N PRO A 105 1.73 8.12 -19.04
CA PRO A 105 0.54 7.29 -19.25
C PRO A 105 -0.21 6.96 -17.95
N LEU A 106 0.49 6.78 -16.82
CA LEU A 106 -0.11 6.56 -15.52
C LEU A 106 -0.95 7.78 -15.08
N ALA A 107 -0.39 8.99 -15.18
CA ALA A 107 -1.10 10.21 -14.84
C ALA A 107 -2.31 10.44 -15.75
N VAL A 108 -2.15 10.23 -17.06
CA VAL A 108 -3.23 10.38 -18.05
C VAL A 108 -4.34 9.37 -17.81
N SER A 109 -4.01 8.08 -17.60
CA SER A 109 -5.01 7.05 -17.34
C SER A 109 -5.76 7.31 -16.03
N THR A 110 -5.09 7.88 -15.01
CA THR A 110 -5.75 8.31 -13.76
C THR A 110 -6.83 9.35 -14.03
N VAL A 111 -6.54 10.39 -14.81
CA VAL A 111 -7.51 11.44 -15.14
C VAL A 111 -8.66 10.89 -16.01
N LEU A 112 -8.33 10.16 -17.07
CA LEU A 112 -9.31 9.61 -18.00
C LEU A 112 -10.25 8.62 -17.33
N LEU A 113 -9.82 7.93 -16.31
CA LEU A 113 -10.68 7.05 -15.52
C LEU A 113 -11.91 7.77 -14.96
N PHE A 114 -11.79 9.07 -14.61
CA PHE A 114 -12.90 9.88 -14.10
C PHE A 114 -13.62 10.70 -15.18
N CYS A 115 -13.23 10.57 -16.44
CA CYS A 115 -13.81 11.27 -17.58
C CYS A 115 -14.76 10.36 -18.38
N ALA A 116 -15.76 9.77 -17.72
CA ALA A 116 -16.76 8.96 -18.37
C ALA A 116 -17.40 9.72 -19.56
N PRO A 117 -17.51 9.09 -20.76
CA PRO A 117 -17.88 9.80 -21.98
C PRO A 117 -19.38 10.19 -22.05
N VAL A 118 -20.26 9.43 -21.39
CA VAL A 118 -21.70 9.67 -21.43
C VAL A 118 -22.15 10.25 -20.08
N PRO A 119 -22.79 11.44 -20.02
CA PRO A 119 -23.26 12.07 -18.79
C PRO A 119 -24.59 11.46 -18.30
N ALA A 120 -24.69 10.13 -18.34
CA ALA A 120 -25.84 9.33 -17.88
C ALA A 120 -25.37 7.89 -17.65
N GLN A 121 -26.25 7.05 -17.09
CA GLN A 121 -25.99 5.61 -16.98
C GLN A 121 -25.85 4.99 -18.37
N SER A 122 -24.68 4.39 -18.64
CA SER A 122 -24.38 3.80 -19.94
C SER A 122 -23.38 2.63 -19.85
N GLY A 123 -23.58 1.61 -20.70
CA GLY A 123 -22.62 0.53 -20.90
C GLY A 123 -21.27 1.02 -21.45
N TRP A 124 -21.25 2.12 -22.21
CA TRP A 124 -20.00 2.74 -22.68
C TRP A 124 -19.15 3.26 -21.51
N ASN A 125 -19.77 3.79 -20.46
CA ASN A 125 -19.05 4.22 -19.26
C ASN A 125 -18.42 3.03 -18.53
N ILE A 126 -19.11 1.88 -18.51
CA ILE A 126 -18.58 0.63 -17.92
C ILE A 126 -17.33 0.18 -18.68
N ALA A 127 -17.38 0.14 -20.01
CA ALA A 127 -16.23 -0.22 -20.85
C ALA A 127 -15.09 0.78 -20.68
N TRP A 128 -15.38 2.07 -20.60
CA TRP A 128 -14.41 3.14 -20.37
C TRP A 128 -13.66 2.95 -19.05
N ILE A 129 -14.39 2.75 -17.94
CA ILE A 129 -13.81 2.52 -16.62
C ILE A 129 -12.95 1.25 -16.64
N ALA A 130 -13.43 0.16 -17.23
CA ALA A 130 -12.70 -1.10 -17.30
C ALA A 130 -11.38 -0.97 -18.06
N ILE A 131 -11.36 -0.24 -19.19
CA ILE A 131 -10.15 0.00 -19.98
C ILE A 131 -9.16 0.85 -19.17
N PHE A 132 -9.59 2.00 -18.66
CA PHE A 132 -8.66 2.94 -18.02
C PHE A 132 -8.18 2.48 -16.66
N ILE A 133 -8.93 1.66 -15.91
CA ILE A 133 -8.44 1.08 -14.66
C ILE A 133 -7.39 -0.01 -14.91
N ILE A 134 -7.55 -0.81 -15.98
CA ILE A 134 -6.53 -1.78 -16.40
C ILE A 134 -5.25 -1.07 -16.83
N LEU A 135 -5.38 -0.01 -17.64
CA LEU A 135 -4.23 0.81 -18.05
C LEU A 135 -3.54 1.48 -16.86
N PHE A 136 -4.33 1.99 -15.92
CA PHE A 136 -3.80 2.56 -14.67
C PHE A 136 -2.94 1.53 -13.93
N TYR A 137 -3.44 0.33 -13.66
CA TYR A 137 -2.67 -0.70 -12.95
C TYR A 137 -1.47 -1.19 -13.74
N LEU A 138 -1.58 -1.31 -15.06
CA LEU A 138 -0.44 -1.67 -15.91
C LEU A 138 0.70 -0.65 -15.78
N PHE A 139 0.41 0.64 -15.96
CA PHE A 139 1.43 1.69 -15.86
C PHE A 139 1.89 1.91 -14.41
N MET A 140 1.01 1.68 -13.42
CA MET A 140 1.37 1.70 -12.01
C MET A 140 2.42 0.62 -11.71
N THR A 141 2.20 -0.62 -12.15
CA THR A 141 3.16 -1.71 -12.03
C THR A 141 4.46 -1.40 -12.77
N MET A 142 4.38 -0.86 -14.01
CA MET A 142 5.56 -0.46 -14.79
C MET A 142 6.41 0.60 -14.11
N TYR A 143 5.82 1.45 -13.25
CA TYR A 143 6.55 2.44 -12.46
C TYR A 143 7.02 1.86 -11.13
N CYS A 144 6.11 1.28 -10.34
CA CYS A 144 6.35 0.90 -8.94
C CYS A 144 7.27 -0.31 -8.79
N THR A 145 7.16 -1.32 -9.66
CA THR A 145 7.96 -2.53 -9.54
C THR A 145 9.46 -2.24 -9.76
N PRO A 146 9.89 -1.54 -10.83
CA PRO A 146 11.28 -1.11 -10.98
C PRO A 146 11.72 -0.12 -9.88
N TYR A 147 10.84 0.80 -9.46
CA TYR A 147 11.13 1.76 -8.40
C TYR A 147 11.47 1.06 -7.08
N ASN A 148 10.63 0.12 -6.63
CA ASN A 148 10.84 -0.61 -5.40
C ASN A 148 12.11 -1.45 -5.43
N ALA A 149 12.44 -2.03 -6.58
CA ALA A 149 13.66 -2.80 -6.75
C ALA A 149 14.92 -1.91 -6.68
N LEU A 150 14.85 -0.64 -7.13
CA LEU A 150 15.95 0.32 -6.99
C LEU A 150 16.23 0.71 -5.54
N ILE A 151 15.28 0.58 -4.62
CA ILE A 151 15.48 0.92 -3.19
C ILE A 151 16.65 0.11 -2.60
N SER A 152 16.68 -1.19 -2.88
CA SER A 152 17.76 -2.07 -2.40
C SER A 152 19.09 -1.82 -3.12
N GLU A 153 19.06 -1.49 -4.39
CA GLU A 153 20.26 -1.26 -5.20
C GLU A 153 20.92 0.09 -4.88
N PHE A 154 20.13 1.13 -4.64
CA PHE A 154 20.61 2.46 -4.24
C PHE A 154 21.00 2.51 -2.77
N GLY A 155 20.36 1.71 -1.92
CA GLY A 155 20.67 1.57 -0.49
C GLY A 155 21.82 0.60 -0.21
N GLN A 156 23.00 0.84 -0.77
CA GLN A 156 24.17 -0.05 -0.67
C GLN A 156 24.69 -0.20 0.78
N THR A 157 24.58 0.80 1.61
CA THR A 157 24.93 0.77 3.04
C THR A 157 23.68 0.75 3.91
N GLN A 158 23.79 0.25 5.14
CA GLN A 158 22.69 0.24 6.08
C GLN A 158 22.18 1.66 6.38
N GLU A 159 23.07 2.66 6.49
CA GLU A 159 22.70 4.07 6.69
C GLU A 159 21.89 4.59 5.50
N ASN A 160 22.37 4.40 4.27
CA ASN A 160 21.70 4.86 3.06
C ASN A 160 20.35 4.17 2.87
N ARG A 161 20.26 2.87 3.15
CA ARG A 161 19.00 2.11 3.07
C ARG A 161 17.98 2.66 4.06
N MET A 162 18.40 2.94 5.30
CA MET A 162 17.52 3.53 6.31
C MET A 162 17.06 4.93 5.91
N PHE A 163 17.97 5.77 5.39
CA PHE A 163 17.64 7.12 4.91
C PHE A 163 16.62 7.09 3.77
N ILE A 164 16.86 6.27 2.73
CA ILE A 164 15.94 6.10 1.60
C ILE A 164 14.57 5.61 2.08
N SER A 165 14.54 4.61 2.96
CA SER A 165 13.28 4.06 3.50
C SER A 165 12.49 5.11 4.28
N THR A 166 13.17 5.94 5.09
CA THR A 166 12.54 7.02 5.85
C THR A 166 11.99 8.11 4.91
N ALA A 167 12.77 8.54 3.91
CA ALA A 167 12.37 9.54 2.95
C ALA A 167 11.19 9.07 2.08
N ILE A 168 11.19 7.80 1.66
CA ILE A 168 10.08 7.17 0.93
C ILE A 168 8.82 7.12 1.79
N SER A 169 8.92 6.75 3.06
CA SER A 169 7.77 6.71 3.96
C SER A 169 7.15 8.09 4.15
N LEU A 170 7.98 9.13 4.29
CA LEU A 170 7.51 10.51 4.41
C LEU A 170 6.82 10.98 3.13
N THR A 171 7.44 10.75 1.97
CA THR A 171 6.86 11.16 0.67
C THR A 171 5.61 10.37 0.32
N TYR A 172 5.54 9.07 0.69
CA TYR A 172 4.32 8.28 0.58
C TYR A 172 3.16 8.89 1.38
N PHE A 173 3.43 9.23 2.64
CA PHE A 173 2.45 9.86 3.50
C PHE A 173 1.93 11.19 2.92
N VAL A 174 2.85 12.08 2.51
CA VAL A 174 2.47 13.37 1.92
C VAL A 174 1.67 13.16 0.63
N GLY A 175 2.09 12.24 -0.25
CA GLY A 175 1.38 11.95 -1.50
C GLY A 175 -0.05 11.42 -1.25
N THR A 176 -0.19 10.50 -0.30
CA THR A 176 -1.51 9.98 0.08
C THR A 176 -2.40 11.08 0.66
N MET A 177 -1.88 11.95 1.53
CA MET A 177 -2.62 13.09 2.07
C MET A 177 -3.10 14.05 0.96
N LEU A 178 -2.25 14.36 -0.01
CA LEU A 178 -2.62 15.20 -1.14
C LEU A 178 -3.75 14.58 -1.99
N ALA A 179 -3.80 13.26 -2.12
CA ALA A 179 -4.86 12.58 -2.84
C ALA A 179 -6.27 12.78 -2.21
N TYR A 180 -6.34 13.12 -0.93
CA TYR A 180 -7.61 13.42 -0.24
C TYR A 180 -8.00 14.89 -0.27
N THR A 181 -7.14 15.79 -0.77
CA THR A 181 -7.47 17.23 -0.85
C THR A 181 -8.71 17.56 -1.70
N PRO A 182 -9.13 16.78 -2.73
CA PRO A 182 -10.36 17.04 -3.45
C PRO A 182 -11.62 17.02 -2.57
N PHE A 183 -11.63 16.34 -1.41
CA PHE A 183 -12.75 16.43 -0.46
C PHE A 183 -12.99 17.85 0.07
N VAL A 184 -11.96 18.69 0.06
CA VAL A 184 -12.05 20.09 0.45
C VAL A 184 -12.11 20.99 -0.76
N LEU A 185 -11.18 20.82 -1.71
CA LEU A 185 -10.99 21.74 -2.85
C LEU A 185 -12.17 21.70 -3.85
N ALA A 186 -12.75 20.52 -4.09
CA ALA A 186 -13.89 20.41 -4.98
C ALA A 186 -15.11 21.20 -4.46
N GLY A 187 -15.27 21.32 -3.13
CA GLY A 187 -16.34 22.13 -2.53
C GLY A 187 -16.28 23.59 -2.97
N PHE A 188 -15.10 24.20 -3.05
CA PHE A 188 -14.94 25.59 -3.49
C PHE A 188 -15.18 25.79 -5.00
N LEU A 189 -15.01 24.75 -5.80
CA LEU A 189 -15.17 24.82 -7.26
C LEU A 189 -16.61 24.43 -7.70
N ARG A 190 -17.35 23.74 -6.85
CA ARG A 190 -18.63 23.09 -7.18
C ARG A 190 -19.67 24.09 -7.71
N GLU A 191 -19.80 25.26 -7.12
CA GLU A 191 -20.74 26.29 -7.55
C GLU A 191 -20.40 26.86 -8.95
N SER A 192 -19.13 26.91 -9.30
CA SER A 192 -18.68 27.50 -10.57
C SER A 192 -18.71 26.52 -11.74
N VAL A 193 -18.36 25.24 -11.51
CA VAL A 193 -18.14 24.27 -12.61
C VAL A 193 -19.00 23.00 -12.48
N GLY A 194 -19.80 22.88 -11.44
CA GLY A 194 -20.64 21.72 -11.14
C GLY A 194 -19.90 20.56 -10.50
N PHE A 195 -20.66 19.54 -10.05
CA PHE A 195 -20.15 18.43 -9.23
C PHE A 195 -19.00 17.65 -9.89
N ALA A 196 -19.24 17.10 -11.08
CA ALA A 196 -18.27 16.22 -11.73
C ALA A 196 -16.97 16.96 -12.14
N TRP A 197 -17.11 18.18 -12.65
CA TRP A 197 -15.96 18.96 -13.10
C TRP A 197 -15.12 19.51 -11.94
N SER A 198 -15.71 19.80 -10.78
CA SER A 198 -14.94 20.21 -9.59
C SER A 198 -13.93 19.15 -9.17
N TYR A 199 -14.31 17.87 -9.17
CA TYR A 199 -13.40 16.76 -8.90
C TYR A 199 -12.39 16.52 -10.03
N ARG A 200 -12.83 16.56 -11.30
CA ARG A 200 -11.96 16.38 -12.47
C ARG A 200 -10.82 17.39 -12.51
N ILE A 201 -11.11 18.67 -12.23
CA ILE A 201 -10.08 19.72 -12.16
C ILE A 201 -9.07 19.40 -11.07
N CYS A 202 -9.52 19.00 -9.87
CA CYS A 202 -8.63 18.59 -8.79
C CYS A 202 -7.75 17.39 -9.20
N PHE A 203 -8.33 16.39 -9.84
CA PHE A 203 -7.56 15.21 -10.30
C PHE A 203 -6.56 15.57 -11.40
N ILE A 204 -6.88 16.47 -12.33
CA ILE A 204 -5.95 16.96 -13.35
C ILE A 204 -4.77 17.66 -12.70
N ILE A 205 -5.00 18.59 -11.77
CA ILE A 205 -3.93 19.31 -11.06
C ILE A 205 -3.02 18.32 -10.32
N LEU A 206 -3.60 17.41 -9.55
CA LEU A 206 -2.84 16.41 -8.81
C LEU A 206 -2.08 15.46 -9.74
N ALA A 207 -2.66 15.05 -10.86
CA ALA A 207 -2.02 14.17 -11.82
C ALA A 207 -0.82 14.85 -12.52
N VAL A 208 -0.92 16.14 -12.84
CA VAL A 208 0.22 16.92 -13.38
C VAL A 208 1.34 17.01 -12.36
N ILE A 209 1.03 17.34 -11.10
CA ILE A 209 2.03 17.39 -10.03
C ILE A 209 2.67 16.00 -9.84
N ALA A 210 1.87 14.95 -9.82
CA ALA A 210 2.35 13.59 -9.68
C ALA A 210 3.26 13.17 -10.83
N ALA A 211 2.89 13.49 -12.08
CA ALA A 211 3.73 13.22 -13.26
C ALA A 211 5.09 13.89 -13.16
N ILE A 212 5.11 15.17 -12.77
CA ILE A 212 6.36 15.91 -12.55
C ILE A 212 7.21 15.22 -11.49
N CYS A 213 6.63 14.90 -10.32
CA CYS A 213 7.32 14.21 -9.23
C CYS A 213 7.88 12.84 -9.67
N MET A 214 7.14 12.08 -10.46
CA MET A 214 7.58 10.79 -10.97
C MET A 214 8.69 10.89 -12.03
N LEU A 215 8.68 11.94 -12.84
CA LEU A 215 9.69 12.16 -13.87
C LEU A 215 11.01 12.68 -13.31
N ILE A 216 11.02 13.45 -12.23
CA ILE A 216 12.21 14.00 -11.58
C ILE A 216 13.32 12.95 -11.39
N PRO A 217 13.09 11.80 -10.69
CA PRO A 217 14.14 10.80 -10.51
C PRO A 217 14.57 10.15 -11.83
N THR A 218 13.68 10.02 -12.81
CA THR A 218 13.99 9.36 -14.08
C THR A 218 14.90 10.21 -15.00
N PHE A 219 14.87 11.53 -14.86
CA PHE A 219 15.74 12.43 -15.62
C PHE A 219 17.02 12.79 -14.89
N LEU A 220 16.98 12.93 -13.56
CA LEU A 220 18.11 13.42 -12.77
C LEU A 220 19.02 12.29 -12.25
N LEU A 221 18.58 11.05 -12.26
CA LEU A 221 19.39 9.91 -11.83
C LEU A 221 19.72 9.01 -13.03
N ASN A 222 20.98 8.56 -13.07
CA ASN A 222 21.42 7.55 -14.04
C ASN A 222 21.72 6.24 -13.27
N GLU A 223 20.94 5.20 -13.53
CA GLU A 223 21.05 3.92 -12.84
C GLU A 223 22.45 3.31 -12.91
N LYS A 224 23.11 3.42 -14.08
CA LYS A 224 24.43 2.81 -14.34
C LYS A 224 25.57 3.40 -13.49
N ASP A 225 25.42 4.62 -12.98
CA ASP A 225 26.45 5.23 -12.15
C ASP A 225 26.51 4.58 -10.77
N PHE A 226 25.41 3.91 -10.36
CA PHE A 226 25.20 3.44 -8.99
C PHE A 226 24.94 1.93 -8.89
N VAL A 227 24.54 1.27 -9.97
CA VAL A 227 24.12 -0.14 -9.98
C VAL A 227 24.91 -0.95 -11.02
N ASN A 228 25.52 -2.05 -10.56
CA ASN A 228 26.24 -2.99 -11.42
C ASN A 228 25.60 -4.39 -11.36
N ALA A 229 24.27 -4.44 -11.43
CA ALA A 229 23.54 -5.70 -11.35
C ALA A 229 23.47 -6.40 -12.70
N GLN A 230 23.81 -7.70 -12.73
CA GLN A 230 23.66 -8.55 -13.91
C GLN A 230 22.21 -9.01 -14.10
N PRO A 231 21.76 -9.26 -15.35
CA PRO A 231 20.45 -9.81 -15.62
C PRO A 231 20.24 -11.16 -14.94
N SER A 232 19.13 -11.30 -14.20
CA SER A 232 18.78 -12.54 -13.51
C SER A 232 17.94 -13.45 -14.42
N ASN A 233 18.29 -14.76 -14.46
CA ASN A 233 17.58 -15.78 -15.23
C ASN A 233 16.70 -16.71 -14.36
N VAL A 234 16.38 -16.33 -13.13
CA VAL A 234 15.59 -17.14 -12.20
C VAL A 234 14.13 -17.25 -12.67
N ASN A 235 13.58 -18.46 -12.64
CA ASN A 235 12.16 -18.68 -12.94
C ASN A 235 11.30 -18.24 -11.74
N MET A 236 10.84 -16.99 -11.80
CA MET A 236 10.13 -16.31 -10.72
C MET A 236 8.87 -17.05 -10.28
N PHE A 237 8.09 -17.62 -11.21
CA PHE A 237 6.88 -18.38 -10.86
C PHE A 237 7.17 -19.64 -10.06
N LYS A 238 8.23 -20.41 -10.41
CA LYS A 238 8.63 -21.59 -9.62
C LYS A 238 9.03 -21.19 -8.20
N SER A 239 9.80 -20.10 -8.05
CA SER A 239 10.22 -19.60 -6.75
C SER A 239 9.04 -19.06 -5.92
N LEU A 240 8.08 -18.38 -6.56
CA LEU A 240 6.86 -17.91 -5.92
C LEU A 240 6.04 -19.08 -5.34
N VAL A 241 5.80 -20.11 -6.15
CA VAL A 241 5.07 -21.31 -5.71
C VAL A 241 5.83 -22.05 -4.59
N ALA A 242 7.16 -22.12 -4.68
CA ALA A 242 7.98 -22.74 -3.64
C ALA A 242 7.87 -22.00 -2.30
N THR A 243 7.74 -20.68 -2.30
CA THR A 243 7.54 -19.87 -1.07
C THR A 243 6.25 -20.26 -0.35
N PHE A 244 5.17 -20.52 -1.08
CA PHE A 244 3.90 -20.97 -0.48
C PHE A 244 3.94 -22.42 0.07
N LYS A 245 5.00 -23.19 -0.14
CA LYS A 245 5.18 -24.49 0.51
C LYS A 245 5.57 -24.34 1.99
N ASN A 246 6.16 -23.21 2.39
CA ASN A 246 6.49 -22.94 3.78
C ASN A 246 5.21 -22.78 4.61
N SER A 247 5.04 -23.63 5.62
CA SER A 247 3.83 -23.69 6.47
C SER A 247 3.65 -22.40 7.28
N ASP A 248 4.73 -21.90 7.90
CA ASP A 248 4.68 -20.72 8.76
C ASP A 248 4.34 -19.47 7.90
N PHE A 249 4.87 -19.39 6.67
CA PHE A 249 4.52 -18.36 5.71
C PHE A 249 3.05 -18.41 5.27
N ARG A 250 2.51 -19.59 4.97
CA ARG A 250 1.10 -19.72 4.56
C ARG A 250 0.14 -19.23 5.65
N ILE A 251 0.37 -19.65 6.90
CA ILE A 251 -0.46 -19.24 8.03
C ILE A 251 -0.40 -17.74 8.22
N PHE A 252 0.82 -17.18 8.22
CA PHE A 252 1.00 -15.74 8.33
C PHE A 252 0.33 -14.98 7.18
N THR A 253 0.56 -15.41 5.92
CA THR A 253 0.02 -14.75 4.73
C THR A 253 -1.51 -14.78 4.71
N LEU A 254 -2.13 -15.87 5.13
CA LEU A 254 -3.59 -15.95 5.23
C LEU A 254 -4.14 -14.95 6.27
N SER A 255 -3.46 -14.79 7.40
CA SER A 255 -3.79 -13.75 8.38
C SER A 255 -3.58 -12.34 7.82
N ASP A 256 -2.49 -12.11 7.09
CA ASP A 256 -2.17 -10.81 6.47
C ASP A 256 -3.20 -10.42 5.38
N ILE A 257 -3.73 -11.40 4.62
CA ILE A 257 -4.86 -11.17 3.70
C ILE A 257 -6.08 -10.62 4.46
N MET A 258 -6.43 -11.19 5.61
CA MET A 258 -7.56 -10.71 6.43
C MET A 258 -7.36 -9.26 6.88
N TYR A 259 -6.12 -8.88 7.24
CA TYR A 259 -5.78 -7.50 7.54
C TYR A 259 -6.01 -6.56 6.34
N TRP A 260 -5.53 -6.95 5.17
CA TRP A 260 -5.68 -6.13 3.97
C TRP A 260 -7.13 -6.01 3.50
N VAL A 261 -7.93 -7.05 3.72
CA VAL A 261 -9.39 -6.96 3.51
C VAL A 261 -9.99 -5.91 4.45
N GLY A 262 -9.74 -6.02 5.76
CA GLY A 262 -10.26 -5.08 6.74
C GLY A 262 -9.80 -3.64 6.48
N LEU A 263 -8.51 -3.44 6.22
CA LEU A 263 -7.94 -2.11 5.93
C LEU A 263 -8.55 -1.48 4.67
N THR A 264 -8.73 -2.26 3.61
CA THR A 264 -9.30 -1.75 2.35
C THR A 264 -10.78 -1.40 2.53
N LEU A 265 -11.54 -2.21 3.26
CA LEU A 265 -12.93 -1.89 3.62
C LEU A 265 -13.01 -0.57 4.38
N PHE A 266 -12.06 -0.30 5.29
CA PHE A 266 -12.00 0.97 6.02
C PHE A 266 -11.65 2.15 5.11
N GLN A 267 -10.56 2.03 4.34
CA GLN A 267 -10.09 3.13 3.49
C GLN A 267 -11.12 3.52 2.42
N THR A 268 -11.74 2.52 1.79
CA THR A 268 -12.80 2.74 0.80
C THR A 268 -14.09 3.20 1.47
N GLY A 269 -14.40 2.69 2.66
CA GLY A 269 -15.62 2.99 3.39
C GLY A 269 -15.62 4.32 4.12
N LEU A 270 -14.45 4.89 4.45
CA LEU A 270 -14.36 6.09 5.27
C LEU A 270 -15.18 7.28 4.75
N PRO A 271 -15.13 7.63 3.45
CA PRO A 271 -15.98 8.70 2.90
C PRO A 271 -17.48 8.42 3.09
N PHE A 272 -17.87 7.15 2.96
CA PHE A 272 -19.27 6.74 3.12
C PHE A 272 -19.70 6.72 4.58
N TYR A 273 -18.84 6.31 5.52
CA TYR A 273 -19.13 6.47 6.94
C TYR A 273 -19.36 7.93 7.32
N VAL A 274 -18.52 8.84 6.81
CA VAL A 274 -18.64 10.29 7.04
C VAL A 274 -19.95 10.83 6.47
N LYS A 275 -20.27 10.51 5.20
CA LYS A 275 -21.44 11.06 4.50
C LYS A 275 -22.74 10.36 4.85
N VAL A 276 -22.76 9.04 4.95
CA VAL A 276 -23.97 8.22 5.05
C VAL A 276 -24.30 7.89 6.50
N SER A 277 -23.32 7.41 7.29
CA SER A 277 -23.57 6.99 8.65
C SER A 277 -23.53 8.15 9.64
N MET A 278 -22.57 9.06 9.50
CA MET A 278 -22.41 10.22 10.40
C MET A 278 -23.20 11.44 9.90
N ASN A 279 -23.51 11.52 8.60
CA ASN A 279 -24.19 12.66 7.94
C ASN A 279 -23.52 14.01 8.18
N ILE A 280 -22.18 14.05 8.08
CA ILE A 280 -21.37 15.24 8.25
C ILE A 280 -20.62 15.58 6.94
N SER A 281 -20.01 16.78 6.88
CA SER A 281 -19.28 17.24 5.71
C SER A 281 -18.19 16.26 5.26
N GLU A 282 -18.10 16.02 3.96
CA GLU A 282 -17.08 15.13 3.36
C GLU A 282 -15.64 15.54 3.66
N SER A 283 -15.40 16.83 3.95
CA SER A 283 -14.09 17.35 4.36
C SER A 283 -13.51 16.66 5.60
N PHE A 284 -14.37 16.13 6.48
CA PHE A 284 -13.95 15.35 7.64
C PHE A 284 -13.26 14.04 7.26
N THR A 285 -13.48 13.51 6.06
CA THR A 285 -12.75 12.34 5.57
C THR A 285 -11.24 12.56 5.56
N MET A 286 -10.81 13.71 5.05
CA MET A 286 -9.39 14.10 5.05
C MET A 286 -8.87 14.31 6.48
N ILE A 287 -9.64 14.96 7.34
CA ILE A 287 -9.27 15.24 8.73
C ILE A 287 -9.09 13.93 9.51
N PHE A 288 -10.02 12.99 9.38
CA PHE A 288 -9.96 11.71 10.08
C PHE A 288 -8.81 10.84 9.56
N LEU A 289 -8.61 10.75 8.24
CA LEU A 289 -7.49 9.98 7.68
C LEU A 289 -6.14 10.58 8.08
N GLY A 290 -6.01 11.92 7.97
CA GLY A 290 -4.80 12.64 8.36
C GLY A 290 -4.52 12.50 9.85
N GLY A 291 -5.53 12.72 10.68
CA GLY A 291 -5.44 12.55 12.13
C GLY A 291 -5.05 11.14 12.53
N LEU A 292 -5.69 10.12 11.95
CA LEU A 292 -5.36 8.71 12.16
C LEU A 292 -3.90 8.41 11.81
N THR A 293 -3.43 8.91 10.66
CA THR A 293 -2.05 8.63 10.20
C THR A 293 -1.01 9.32 11.08
N VAL A 294 -1.24 10.58 11.47
CA VAL A 294 -0.34 11.30 12.40
C VAL A 294 -0.31 10.62 13.76
N LEU A 295 -1.46 10.26 14.31
CA LEU A 295 -1.54 9.53 15.59
C LEU A 295 -0.85 8.17 15.50
N SER A 296 -1.01 7.43 14.40
CA SER A 296 -0.33 6.15 14.21
C SER A 296 1.20 6.31 14.16
N ALA A 297 1.69 7.35 13.50
CA ALA A 297 3.13 7.64 13.41
C ALA A 297 3.77 7.91 14.79
N ILE A 298 3.04 8.53 15.71
CA ILE A 298 3.49 8.78 17.11
C ILE A 298 3.75 7.45 17.83
N PHE A 299 3.02 6.39 17.52
CA PHE A 299 3.20 5.09 18.15
C PHE A 299 4.36 4.26 17.57
N TYR A 300 4.90 4.59 16.40
CA TYR A 300 5.98 3.80 15.75
C TYR A 300 7.20 3.52 16.62
N PRO A 301 7.77 4.50 17.35
CA PRO A 301 8.88 4.22 18.27
C PRO A 301 8.52 3.30 19.43
N ILE A 302 7.25 3.34 19.86
CA ILE A 302 6.72 2.53 20.96
C ILE A 302 6.57 1.07 20.50
N VAL A 303 6.10 0.84 19.28
CA VAL A 303 5.94 -0.50 18.69
C VAL A 303 7.25 -1.29 18.77
N SER A 304 8.37 -0.70 18.38
CA SER A 304 9.68 -1.37 18.40
C SER A 304 10.11 -1.83 19.79
N LYS A 305 9.79 -1.04 20.84
CA LYS A 305 10.06 -1.41 22.24
C LYS A 305 9.12 -2.54 22.70
N LEU A 306 7.84 -2.46 22.33
CA LEU A 306 6.84 -3.47 22.69
C LEU A 306 7.13 -4.83 22.04
N VAL A 307 7.60 -4.85 20.79
CA VAL A 307 8.00 -6.07 20.08
C VAL A 307 9.07 -6.83 20.84
N LYS A 308 10.08 -6.13 21.37
CA LYS A 308 11.14 -6.76 22.19
C LYS A 308 10.60 -7.39 23.47
N LYS A 309 9.55 -6.84 24.08
CA LYS A 309 8.98 -7.31 25.35
C LYS A 309 7.96 -8.42 25.17
N PHE A 310 7.06 -8.31 24.19
CA PHE A 310 5.88 -9.18 24.05
C PHE A 310 5.94 -10.15 22.87
N GLY A 311 6.89 -9.96 21.94
CA GLY A 311 6.99 -10.70 20.68
C GLY A 311 6.07 -10.16 19.59
N LYS A 312 6.35 -10.53 18.33
CA LYS A 312 5.65 -10.04 17.14
C LYS A 312 4.22 -10.60 17.03
N LYS A 313 4.06 -11.92 17.26
CA LYS A 313 2.77 -12.62 17.18
C LYS A 313 1.70 -11.99 18.08
N LYS A 314 2.02 -11.83 19.39
CA LYS A 314 1.06 -11.33 20.36
C LYS A 314 0.62 -9.89 20.05
N LEU A 315 1.56 -9.04 19.63
CA LEU A 315 1.25 -7.66 19.27
C LEU A 315 0.45 -7.57 17.97
N THR A 316 0.70 -8.41 16.99
CA THR A 316 -0.11 -8.47 15.77
C THR A 316 -1.54 -8.90 16.09
N ILE A 317 -1.74 -9.88 16.96
CA ILE A 317 -3.09 -10.27 17.44
C ILE A 317 -3.76 -9.12 18.17
N ALA A 318 -3.05 -8.40 19.06
CA ALA A 318 -3.58 -7.22 19.74
C ALA A 318 -3.95 -6.10 18.73
N GLY A 319 -3.16 -5.92 17.67
CA GLY A 319 -3.46 -5.03 16.57
C GLY A 319 -4.77 -5.39 15.85
N PHE A 320 -4.99 -6.67 15.53
CA PHE A 320 -6.23 -7.14 14.93
C PHE A 320 -7.45 -6.88 15.84
N LEU A 321 -7.35 -7.22 17.12
CA LEU A 321 -8.45 -7.03 18.08
C LEU A 321 -8.75 -5.56 18.32
N GLY A 322 -7.73 -4.72 18.39
CA GLY A 322 -7.89 -3.27 18.52
C GLY A 322 -8.54 -2.64 17.27
N LEU A 323 -8.19 -3.12 16.07
CA LEU A 323 -8.81 -2.68 14.83
C LEU A 323 -10.28 -3.18 14.75
N ALA A 324 -10.55 -4.41 15.17
CA ALA A 324 -11.91 -4.94 15.28
C ALA A 324 -12.78 -4.09 16.22
N LEU A 325 -12.23 -3.60 17.33
CA LEU A 325 -12.92 -2.68 18.24
C LEU A 325 -13.27 -1.34 17.56
N ALA A 326 -12.35 -0.78 16.78
CA ALA A 326 -12.61 0.45 16.01
C ALA A 326 -13.75 0.25 15.00
N TYR A 327 -13.76 -0.87 14.26
CA TYR A 327 -14.85 -1.22 13.35
C TYR A 327 -16.17 -1.48 14.05
N MET A 328 -16.13 -2.07 15.25
CA MET A 328 -17.33 -2.28 16.05
C MET A 328 -17.97 -0.93 16.43
N ILE A 329 -17.18 0.08 16.78
CA ILE A 329 -17.67 1.43 17.04
C ILE A 329 -18.26 2.05 15.76
N ALA A 330 -17.60 1.89 14.61
CA ALA A 330 -18.15 2.35 13.33
C ALA A 330 -19.49 1.68 12.99
N THR A 331 -19.63 0.40 13.31
CA THR A 331 -20.90 -0.36 13.17
C THR A 331 -21.98 0.20 14.11
N LEU A 332 -21.63 0.49 15.37
CA LEU A 332 -22.56 1.05 16.35
C LEU A 332 -23.10 2.43 15.90
N ILE A 333 -22.31 3.24 15.20
CA ILE A 333 -22.79 4.51 14.63
C ILE A 333 -23.95 4.26 13.65
N GLY A 334 -23.82 3.27 12.79
CA GLY A 334 -24.89 2.92 11.85
C GLY A 334 -26.15 2.40 12.55
N VAL A 335 -26.01 1.68 13.66
CA VAL A 335 -27.13 1.12 14.43
C VAL A 335 -27.80 2.18 15.31
N LEU A 336 -27.04 2.86 16.13
CA LEU A 336 -27.55 3.83 17.12
C LEU A 336 -27.93 5.18 16.48
N GLY A 337 -27.19 5.57 15.43
CA GLY A 337 -27.24 6.90 14.83
C GLY A 337 -26.31 7.90 15.50
N THR A 338 -26.36 9.12 14.99
CA THR A 338 -25.66 10.31 15.49
C THR A 338 -26.66 11.43 15.72
N ALA A 339 -26.22 12.57 16.24
CA ALA A 339 -27.08 13.76 16.35
C ALA A 339 -27.58 14.24 14.97
N GLU A 340 -26.81 13.98 13.90
CA GLU A 340 -27.11 14.38 12.52
C GLU A 340 -27.81 13.29 11.70
N ASN A 341 -27.81 12.03 12.16
CA ASN A 341 -28.42 10.89 11.46
C ASN A 341 -29.08 9.92 12.44
N SER A 342 -30.34 9.64 12.24
CA SER A 342 -31.13 8.74 13.09
C SER A 342 -30.58 7.31 13.21
N GLY A 343 -29.72 6.87 12.26
CA GLY A 343 -29.27 5.47 12.21
C GLY A 343 -30.45 4.50 12.04
N LEU A 344 -30.26 3.24 12.41
CA LEU A 344 -31.30 2.21 12.33
C LEU A 344 -32.29 2.26 13.51
N LEU A 345 -31.84 2.67 14.70
CA LEU A 345 -32.64 2.70 15.93
C LEU A 345 -33.13 4.09 16.32
N GLY A 346 -32.60 5.15 15.74
CA GLY A 346 -33.06 6.53 15.98
C GLY A 346 -32.78 7.08 17.37
N ILE A 347 -31.78 6.59 18.08
CA ILE A 347 -31.46 6.97 19.48
C ILE A 347 -30.15 7.75 19.61
N GLY A 348 -29.50 8.09 18.49
CA GLY A 348 -28.21 8.78 18.49
C GLY A 348 -28.33 10.24 18.92
N VAL A 349 -27.58 10.60 19.96
CA VAL A 349 -27.49 11.99 20.50
C VAL A 349 -26.08 12.55 20.41
N ILE A 350 -25.10 11.70 20.10
CA ILE A 350 -23.67 12.07 20.03
C ILE A 350 -23.36 12.57 18.62
N PRO A 351 -22.69 13.74 18.47
CA PRO A 351 -22.29 14.24 17.16
C PRO A 351 -21.40 13.27 16.42
N GLY A 352 -21.61 13.10 15.10
CA GLY A 352 -20.85 12.20 14.24
C GLY A 352 -19.35 12.47 14.26
N VAL A 353 -18.94 13.75 14.40
CA VAL A 353 -17.53 14.14 14.54
C VAL A 353 -16.87 13.51 15.76
N VAL A 354 -17.58 13.43 16.90
CA VAL A 354 -17.06 12.84 18.14
C VAL A 354 -16.78 11.35 17.93
N PHE A 355 -17.69 10.64 17.27
CA PHE A 355 -17.47 9.24 16.90
C PHE A 355 -16.28 9.07 15.97
N GLY A 356 -16.13 9.92 14.95
CA GLY A 356 -15.00 9.90 14.03
C GLY A 356 -13.65 10.08 14.74
N VAL A 357 -13.56 11.03 15.67
CA VAL A 357 -12.37 11.25 16.50
C VAL A 357 -12.10 10.04 17.41
N LEU A 358 -13.12 9.46 18.01
CA LEU A 358 -13.00 8.27 18.86
C LEU A 358 -12.46 7.07 18.08
N ILE A 359 -12.97 6.84 16.86
CA ILE A 359 -12.45 5.79 15.95
C ILE A 359 -10.98 6.04 15.62
N CYS A 360 -10.60 7.28 15.30
CA CYS A 360 -9.21 7.62 15.00
C CYS A 360 -8.27 7.33 16.18
N ILE A 361 -8.67 7.70 17.39
CA ILE A 361 -7.86 7.46 18.62
C ILE A 361 -7.69 5.96 18.86
N ILE A 362 -8.78 5.19 18.77
CA ILE A 362 -8.75 3.74 19.04
C ILE A 362 -8.00 2.99 17.94
N ALA A 363 -8.17 3.37 16.66
CA ALA A 363 -7.52 2.69 15.53
C ALA A 363 -6.03 3.03 15.38
N ALA A 364 -5.56 4.17 15.90
CA ALA A 364 -4.20 4.67 15.67
C ALA A 364 -3.11 3.69 16.14
N PHE A 365 -3.22 3.15 17.33
CA PHE A 365 -2.25 2.19 17.85
C PHE A 365 -2.31 0.83 17.13
N PRO A 366 -3.47 0.19 16.89
CA PRO A 366 -3.60 -0.97 16.05
C PRO A 366 -3.02 -0.80 14.64
N MET A 367 -3.28 0.34 13.99
CA MET A 367 -2.74 0.65 12.68
C MET A 367 -1.21 0.74 12.70
N ALA A 368 -0.61 1.31 13.74
CA ALA A 368 0.84 1.33 13.91
C ALA A 368 1.42 -0.09 14.05
N LEU A 369 0.79 -0.96 14.84
CA LEU A 369 1.20 -2.36 15.01
C LEU A 369 1.15 -3.12 13.68
N LEU A 370 0.00 -3.06 12.99
CA LEU A 370 -0.24 -3.80 11.75
C LEU A 370 0.48 -3.20 10.52
N GLY A 371 0.89 -1.94 10.59
CA GLY A 371 1.72 -1.31 9.56
C GLY A 371 3.18 -1.76 9.58
N ILE A 372 3.74 -2.08 10.75
CA ILE A 372 5.18 -2.37 10.91
C ILE A 372 5.46 -3.86 11.09
N ILE A 373 4.75 -4.53 12.02
CA ILE A 373 5.10 -5.87 12.47
C ILE A 373 4.97 -6.93 11.36
N PRO A 374 3.95 -6.94 10.49
CA PRO A 374 3.81 -7.94 9.45
C PRO A 374 5.02 -8.04 8.50
N GLN A 375 5.61 -6.90 8.12
CA GLN A 375 6.82 -6.90 7.29
C GLN A 375 8.00 -7.57 7.98
N SER A 376 8.13 -7.33 9.29
CA SER A 376 9.19 -7.94 10.11
C SER A 376 8.97 -9.46 10.28
N ILE A 377 7.72 -9.93 10.37
CA ILE A 377 7.42 -11.38 10.42
C ILE A 377 7.82 -12.06 9.10
N VAL A 378 7.53 -11.43 7.96
CA VAL A 378 7.93 -11.97 6.65
C VAL A 378 9.44 -12.10 6.54
N ALA A 379 10.19 -11.09 7.02
CA ALA A 379 11.64 -11.13 7.03
C ALA A 379 12.17 -12.31 7.86
N ASP A 380 11.65 -12.50 9.08
CA ASP A 380 12.05 -13.63 9.94
C ASP A 380 11.73 -15.00 9.32
N VAL A 381 10.55 -15.13 8.72
CA VAL A 381 10.15 -16.40 8.06
C VAL A 381 11.03 -16.67 6.85
N ALA A 382 11.36 -15.64 6.07
CA ALA A 382 12.23 -15.76 4.91
C ALA A 382 13.66 -16.13 5.30
N GLU A 383 14.20 -15.55 6.38
CA GLU A 383 15.50 -15.88 6.93
C GLU A 383 15.54 -17.33 7.44
N ALA A 384 14.56 -17.75 8.24
CA ALA A 384 14.44 -19.12 8.74
C ALA A 384 14.29 -20.15 7.60
N ASP A 385 13.57 -19.80 6.51
CA ASP A 385 13.46 -20.63 5.31
C ASP A 385 14.83 -20.76 4.61
N GLY A 386 15.55 -19.65 4.46
CA GLY A 386 16.90 -19.62 3.88
C GLY A 386 17.89 -20.52 4.63
N ILE A 387 17.84 -20.50 5.96
CA ILE A 387 18.65 -21.38 6.83
C ILE A 387 18.26 -22.84 6.63
N THR A 388 16.98 -23.15 6.56
CA THR A 388 16.48 -24.53 6.48
C THR A 388 16.64 -25.14 5.08
N SER A 389 16.41 -24.34 4.03
CA SER A 389 16.43 -24.79 2.63
C SER A 389 17.80 -24.64 1.96
N GLY A 390 18.70 -23.83 2.51
CA GLY A 390 19.96 -23.44 1.89
C GLY A 390 19.81 -22.45 0.73
N GLU A 391 18.58 -22.02 0.39
CA GLU A 391 18.32 -21.11 -0.70
C GLU A 391 17.91 -19.72 -0.20
N LYS A 392 18.69 -18.69 -0.52
CA LYS A 392 18.36 -17.29 -0.17
C LYS A 392 17.26 -16.75 -1.10
N ARG A 393 16.01 -16.83 -0.66
CA ARG A 393 14.80 -16.44 -1.43
C ARG A 393 14.03 -15.28 -0.79
N GLU A 394 14.64 -14.47 0.03
CA GLU A 394 13.96 -13.41 0.82
C GLU A 394 13.06 -12.52 -0.05
N GLY A 395 13.57 -12.06 -1.20
CA GLY A 395 12.79 -11.24 -2.14
C GLY A 395 11.50 -11.91 -2.62
N MET A 396 11.48 -13.26 -2.73
CA MET A 396 10.28 -14.00 -3.16
C MET A 396 9.21 -14.07 -2.07
N PHE A 397 9.58 -14.08 -0.80
CA PHE A 397 8.63 -14.00 0.32
C PHE A 397 7.91 -12.66 0.33
N PHE A 398 8.63 -11.55 0.11
CA PHE A 398 8.02 -10.24 -0.01
C PHE A 398 7.13 -10.11 -1.26
N ALA A 399 7.56 -10.67 -2.40
CA ALA A 399 6.76 -10.69 -3.62
C ALA A 399 5.47 -11.52 -3.44
N ALA A 400 5.57 -12.70 -2.81
CA ALA A 400 4.43 -13.55 -2.50
C ALA A 400 3.44 -12.85 -1.55
N ARG A 401 3.94 -12.13 -0.54
CA ARG A 401 3.11 -11.32 0.35
C ARG A 401 2.40 -10.20 -0.41
N THR A 402 3.11 -9.48 -1.29
CA THR A 402 2.52 -8.40 -2.09
C THR A 402 1.42 -8.93 -3.01
N PHE A 403 1.63 -10.09 -3.62
CA PHE A 403 0.60 -10.79 -4.40
C PHE A 403 -0.64 -11.10 -3.56
N ALA A 404 -0.44 -11.70 -2.36
CA ALA A 404 -1.51 -12.03 -1.43
C ALA A 404 -2.26 -10.78 -0.92
N MET A 405 -1.55 -9.69 -0.64
CA MET A 405 -2.10 -8.39 -0.28
C MET A 405 -3.05 -7.87 -1.37
N LYS A 406 -2.61 -7.85 -2.63
CA LYS A 406 -3.43 -7.40 -3.76
C LYS A 406 -4.68 -8.24 -3.94
N PHE A 407 -4.58 -9.56 -3.71
CA PHE A 407 -5.73 -10.45 -3.71
C PHE A 407 -6.73 -10.09 -2.61
N GLY A 408 -6.27 -9.84 -1.38
CA GLY A 408 -7.11 -9.38 -0.27
C GLY A 408 -7.81 -8.04 -0.58
N GLN A 409 -7.08 -7.08 -1.14
CA GLN A 409 -7.63 -5.79 -1.57
C GLN A 409 -8.68 -5.95 -2.68
N SER A 410 -8.44 -6.84 -3.65
CA SER A 410 -9.40 -7.17 -4.71
C SER A 410 -10.72 -7.68 -4.14
N PHE A 411 -10.62 -8.64 -3.22
CA PHE A 411 -11.78 -9.22 -2.56
C PHE A 411 -12.54 -8.19 -1.70
N ALA A 412 -11.82 -7.32 -1.00
CA ALA A 412 -12.42 -6.24 -0.21
C ALA A 412 -13.21 -5.24 -1.06
N MET A 413 -12.69 -4.85 -2.22
CA MET A 413 -13.38 -3.93 -3.14
C MET A 413 -14.68 -4.54 -3.65
N LEU A 414 -14.66 -5.84 -3.98
CA LEU A 414 -15.85 -6.57 -4.40
C LEU A 414 -16.91 -6.62 -3.28
N LEU A 415 -16.47 -6.96 -2.07
CA LEU A 415 -17.35 -6.99 -0.90
C LEU A 415 -17.93 -5.61 -0.59
N PHE A 416 -17.08 -4.58 -0.55
CA PHE A 416 -17.52 -3.22 -0.21
C PHE A 416 -18.63 -2.73 -1.12
N THR A 417 -18.41 -2.78 -2.44
CA THR A 417 -19.38 -2.27 -3.43
C THR A 417 -20.68 -3.06 -3.42
N SER A 418 -20.64 -4.33 -3.08
CA SER A 418 -21.82 -5.20 -2.99
C SER A 418 -22.61 -4.99 -1.69
N LEU A 419 -21.91 -4.82 -0.58
CA LEU A 419 -22.53 -4.69 0.73
C LEU A 419 -23.06 -3.26 1.00
N ALA A 420 -22.34 -2.24 0.54
CA ALA A 420 -22.66 -0.84 0.80
C ALA A 420 -24.05 -0.42 0.29
N ILE A 421 -24.55 -1.07 -0.76
CA ILE A 421 -25.85 -0.77 -1.37
C ILE A 421 -27.03 -1.57 -0.77
N ILE A 422 -26.76 -2.50 0.14
CA ILE A 422 -27.84 -3.30 0.78
C ILE A 422 -28.74 -2.35 1.58
N GLY A 423 -30.06 -2.46 1.36
CA GLY A 423 -31.03 -1.57 2.02
C GLY A 423 -31.15 -0.18 1.39
N SER A 424 -30.53 0.05 0.22
CA SER A 424 -30.78 1.25 -0.58
C SER A 424 -32.24 1.28 -1.01
N THR A 425 -32.94 2.36 -0.66
CA THR A 425 -34.30 2.58 -1.16
C THR A 425 -34.21 3.03 -2.62
N GLN A 426 -34.71 2.21 -3.53
CA GLN A 426 -34.98 2.67 -4.90
C GLN A 426 -36.09 3.73 -4.83
N ASN A 427 -35.77 4.97 -5.14
CA ASN A 427 -36.83 5.95 -5.36
C ASN A 427 -37.66 5.47 -6.58
N ALA A 428 -38.98 5.43 -6.44
CA ALA A 428 -39.92 4.86 -7.41
C ALA A 428 -39.78 5.43 -8.83
N ASN A 429 -39.06 6.52 -9.01
CA ASN A 429 -38.85 7.25 -10.27
C ASN A 429 -37.39 7.29 -10.75
N SER A 430 -36.42 6.69 -10.03
CA SER A 430 -35.02 6.63 -10.47
C SER A 430 -34.43 5.26 -10.19
N ASN A 431 -33.68 4.74 -11.18
CA ASN A 431 -32.88 3.50 -11.00
C ASN A 431 -31.59 3.74 -10.19
N ASP A 432 -31.53 4.83 -9.44
CA ASP A 432 -30.34 5.25 -8.69
C ASP A 432 -30.21 4.42 -7.41
N ILE A 433 -29.19 3.58 -7.35
CA ILE A 433 -28.84 2.78 -6.19
C ILE A 433 -27.64 3.44 -5.52
N THR A 434 -27.77 3.75 -4.24
CA THR A 434 -26.76 4.47 -3.46
C THR A 434 -26.33 3.66 -2.23
N ALA A 435 -25.20 4.05 -1.61
CA ALA A 435 -24.82 3.47 -0.33
C ALA A 435 -25.86 3.82 0.75
N SER A 436 -26.18 2.87 1.61
CA SER A 436 -27.17 3.01 2.68
C SER A 436 -26.55 2.87 4.06
N THR A 437 -27.21 3.40 5.09
CA THR A 437 -26.80 3.23 6.49
C THR A 437 -26.76 1.74 6.88
N LEU A 438 -27.74 0.96 6.43
CA LEU A 438 -27.76 -0.50 6.65
C LEU A 438 -26.56 -1.18 5.97
N GLY A 439 -26.30 -0.85 4.70
CA GLY A 439 -25.16 -1.40 3.96
C GLY A 439 -23.83 -1.07 4.63
N MET A 440 -23.63 0.18 5.08
CA MET A 440 -22.42 0.58 5.80
C MET A 440 -22.29 -0.12 7.16
N THR A 441 -23.40 -0.37 7.86
CA THR A 441 -23.42 -1.16 9.10
C THR A 441 -22.94 -2.59 8.83
N ILE A 442 -23.44 -3.22 7.77
CA ILE A 442 -23.02 -4.58 7.35
C ILE A 442 -21.53 -4.62 6.98
N VAL A 443 -21.04 -3.61 6.24
CA VAL A 443 -19.59 -3.47 5.94
C VAL A 443 -18.76 -3.45 7.21
N GLY A 444 -19.18 -2.70 8.23
CA GLY A 444 -18.51 -2.65 9.54
C GLY A 444 -18.48 -4.01 10.23
N ILE A 445 -19.60 -4.75 10.27
CA ILE A 445 -19.69 -6.10 10.84
C ILE A 445 -18.73 -7.04 10.11
N VAL A 446 -18.74 -7.02 8.80
CA VAL A 446 -17.85 -7.85 7.97
C VAL A 446 -16.38 -7.53 8.23
N ALA A 447 -16.01 -6.25 8.37
CA ALA A 447 -14.65 -5.86 8.71
C ALA A 447 -14.23 -6.38 10.11
N VAL A 448 -15.12 -6.34 11.12
CA VAL A 448 -14.89 -6.95 12.44
C VAL A 448 -14.60 -8.44 12.29
N VAL A 449 -15.44 -9.17 11.53
CA VAL A 449 -15.29 -10.61 11.31
C VAL A 449 -13.92 -10.91 10.69
N PHE A 450 -13.50 -10.20 9.64
CA PHE A 450 -12.19 -10.40 9.03
C PHE A 450 -11.03 -10.13 10.00
N CYS A 451 -11.11 -9.08 10.81
CA CYS A 451 -10.10 -8.80 11.83
C CYS A 451 -10.01 -9.93 12.87
N VAL A 452 -11.15 -10.42 13.36
CA VAL A 452 -11.18 -11.54 14.33
C VAL A 452 -10.63 -12.82 13.69
N PHE A 453 -11.02 -13.14 12.45
CA PHE A 453 -10.47 -14.28 11.71
C PHE A 453 -8.95 -14.16 11.52
N GLY A 454 -8.45 -12.98 11.15
CA GLY A 454 -7.02 -12.73 11.06
C GLY A 454 -6.28 -13.03 12.37
N ALA A 455 -6.83 -12.58 13.49
CA ALA A 455 -6.29 -12.85 14.81
C ALA A 455 -6.29 -14.38 15.14
N VAL A 456 -7.39 -15.08 14.85
CA VAL A 456 -7.53 -16.53 15.09
C VAL A 456 -6.55 -17.33 14.23
N ILE A 457 -6.44 -17.01 12.93
CA ILE A 457 -5.49 -17.69 12.04
C ILE A 457 -4.06 -17.52 12.56
N LEU A 458 -3.70 -16.33 13.04
CA LEU A 458 -2.36 -16.06 13.55
C LEU A 458 -2.03 -16.83 14.84
N LEU A 459 -3.02 -17.35 15.57
CA LEU A 459 -2.77 -18.24 16.71
C LEU A 459 -2.00 -19.50 16.31
N PHE A 460 -2.15 -19.97 15.08
CA PHE A 460 -1.47 -21.16 14.56
C PHE A 460 -0.03 -20.87 14.06
N TYR A 461 0.35 -19.59 13.88
CA TYR A 461 1.72 -19.22 13.53
C TYR A 461 2.70 -19.53 14.68
N ASN A 462 3.85 -20.16 14.37
CA ASN A 462 4.81 -20.56 15.38
C ASN A 462 6.05 -19.66 15.43
N GLU A 463 5.90 -18.46 16.01
CA GLU A 463 6.99 -17.48 16.18
C GLU A 463 8.21 -18.10 16.89
N LYS A 464 7.98 -18.93 17.94
CA LYS A 464 9.08 -19.55 18.71
C LYS A 464 9.96 -20.47 17.87
N LYS A 465 9.34 -21.26 16.95
CA LYS A 465 10.07 -22.13 16.03
C LYS A 465 10.95 -21.32 15.09
N VAL A 466 10.38 -20.29 14.46
CA VAL A 466 11.07 -19.40 13.51
C VAL A 466 12.27 -18.74 14.21
N MET A 467 12.07 -18.11 15.36
CA MET A 467 13.12 -17.44 16.11
C MET A 467 14.21 -18.41 16.63
N LYS A 468 13.85 -19.64 16.99
CA LYS A 468 14.81 -20.67 17.38
C LYS A 468 15.74 -21.08 16.24
N THR A 469 15.19 -21.18 15.01
CA THR A 469 15.97 -21.51 13.81
C THR A 469 17.01 -20.43 13.54
N ILE A 470 16.62 -19.16 13.62
CA ILE A 470 17.52 -18.01 13.41
C ILE A 470 18.61 -17.97 14.49
N ALA A 471 18.23 -18.05 15.77
CA ALA A 471 19.18 -17.99 16.89
C ALA A 471 20.21 -19.13 16.85
N LYS A 472 19.83 -20.34 16.43
CA LYS A 472 20.76 -21.47 16.29
C LYS A 472 21.84 -21.19 15.24
N GLU A 473 21.46 -20.60 14.11
CA GLU A 473 22.41 -20.23 13.04
C GLU A 473 23.38 -19.11 13.48
N GLU A 474 22.88 -18.12 14.22
CA GLU A 474 23.74 -17.06 14.78
C GLU A 474 24.79 -17.61 15.76
N LEU A 475 24.41 -18.58 16.58
CA LEU A 475 25.35 -19.25 17.49
C LEU A 475 26.46 -19.98 16.72
N VAL A 476 26.09 -20.75 15.69
CA VAL A 476 27.04 -21.48 14.83
C VAL A 476 28.01 -20.51 14.13
N LYS A 477 27.50 -19.39 13.61
CA LYS A 477 28.35 -18.37 12.97
C LYS A 477 29.32 -17.71 13.96
N ASN A 478 28.86 -17.41 15.17
CA ASN A 478 29.73 -16.83 16.23
C ASN A 478 30.79 -17.80 16.67
N GLU A 479 30.52 -19.11 16.79
CA GLU A 479 31.51 -20.13 17.10
C GLU A 479 32.55 -20.27 15.98
N LEU A 480 32.13 -20.21 14.71
CA LEU A 480 33.05 -20.27 13.56
C LEU A 480 33.97 -19.05 13.50
N THR A 481 33.45 -17.85 13.78
CA THR A 481 34.29 -16.63 13.83
C THR A 481 35.27 -16.61 14.99
N LEU A 482 35.01 -17.31 16.09
CA LEU A 482 35.92 -17.45 17.21
C LEU A 482 37.00 -18.52 16.96
N THR A 483 36.79 -19.44 16.02
CA THR A 483 37.70 -20.52 15.67
C THR A 483 38.57 -20.22 14.44
N GLU A 484 38.33 -19.14 13.71
CA GLU A 484 39.26 -18.68 12.67
C GLU A 484 40.53 -18.16 13.34
N PRO A 485 41.73 -18.69 12.96
CA PRO A 485 43.00 -18.16 13.48
C PRO A 485 43.11 -16.70 13.06
N ILE A 486 43.44 -15.83 14.00
CA ILE A 486 43.84 -14.47 13.71
C ILE A 486 45.03 -14.54 12.77
N GLU A 487 44.84 -14.34 11.47
CA GLU A 487 45.93 -14.10 10.55
C GLU A 487 46.73 -12.91 11.12
N GLN A 488 47.87 -13.20 11.70
CA GLN A 488 48.84 -12.17 12.11
C GLN A 488 49.19 -11.38 10.85
N PRO A 489 49.16 -10.05 10.87
CA PRO A 489 49.65 -9.27 9.74
C PRO A 489 51.10 -9.67 9.51
N ALA A 490 51.40 -10.14 8.30
CA ALA A 490 52.74 -10.45 7.87
C ALA A 490 53.63 -9.23 8.15
N VAL A 491 54.52 -9.37 9.14
CA VAL A 491 55.56 -8.40 9.41
C VAL A 491 56.46 -8.40 8.18
N ALA A 492 56.40 -7.34 7.41
CA ALA A 492 57.34 -7.08 6.33
C ALA A 492 58.72 -6.95 6.95
N VAL A 493 59.52 -7.99 6.79
CA VAL A 493 60.97 -7.91 7.10
C VAL A 493 61.60 -7.04 6.02
N GLU A 494 61.88 -5.79 6.34
CA GLU A 494 62.74 -4.94 5.54
C GLU A 494 64.18 -5.58 5.57
N GLU A 495 64.57 -6.22 4.48
CA GLU A 495 65.95 -6.53 4.20
C GLU A 495 66.74 -5.24 4.00
N THR A 496 67.42 -4.82 5.03
CA THR A 496 68.40 -3.72 4.98
C THR A 496 69.63 -4.23 4.23
N THR A 497 69.72 -3.95 2.94
CA THR A 497 70.92 -4.17 2.12
C THR A 497 71.99 -3.18 2.55
N ILE A 498 72.96 -3.64 3.33
CA ILE A 498 74.20 -2.92 3.67
C ILE A 498 75.08 -2.92 2.42
N ILE A 499 75.19 -1.80 1.73
CA ILE A 499 76.15 -1.54 0.69
C ILE A 499 77.48 -1.14 1.39
N SER A 500 78.45 -2.05 1.41
CA SER A 500 79.83 -1.72 1.80
C SER A 500 80.53 -1.00 0.65
N GLU A 501 80.80 0.30 0.87
CA GLU A 501 81.80 1.02 0.06
C GLU A 501 83.20 0.46 0.30
N THR A 502 83.80 -0.08 -0.71
CA THR A 502 85.25 -0.25 -0.79
C THR A 502 85.78 0.69 -1.89
N LYS A 503 86.47 1.72 -1.43
CA LYS A 503 87.42 2.50 -2.28
C LYS A 503 88.53 1.62 -2.75
N HIS A 504 88.90 1.67 -4.00
CA HIS A 504 90.32 1.49 -4.45
C HIS A 504 90.64 2.53 -5.49
N HIS A 505 91.70 3.21 -5.24
CA HIS A 505 92.52 4.14 -6.01
C HIS A 505 93.18 3.43 -7.21
N GLU A 506 93.66 4.29 -8.16
CA GLU A 506 94.72 4.12 -9.20
C GLU A 506 94.21 3.44 -10.50
N GLU A 507 94.41 3.96 -11.66
CA GLU A 507 95.25 4.97 -12.34
C GLU A 507 94.41 5.74 -13.42
#